data_f9c973199eedb710ab0586813ba6a63a
#
_entry.id   f9c973199eedb710ab0586813ba6a63a
#
_cell.length_a   1.000
_cell.length_b   1.000
_cell.length_c   1.000
_cell.angle_alpha   90.00
_cell.angle_beta   90.00
_cell.angle_gamma   90.00
#
_symmetry.space_group_name_H-M   'P 1'
#
loop_
_entity.id
_entity.type
_entity.pdbx_description
1 polymer ?
#
loop_
_entity_poly.entity_id
_entity_poly.type
_entity_poly.pdbx_seq_one_letter_code
_entity_poly.pdbx_strand_id
1 'polypeptide(L)'
;VKDVRDEKNFPLHEQHETFGATFQRIGGWWVPAHYGEGLLQEYRAVRTAVGIADLSHRGKIAVVGKDRKEWLQRVTSNDVLTLEIGTWRYSCLLTSQGKTLAYFRVYAMEDRLLLEDVGGVENETIRSLKKYLLYGTQARLENLQESWGILLVSGPDAPTLIQQAFAVDARQLQISEFVVIEQDEASGLLARTEETGEIDLELFIPTRAILTVWNALWEAGKNLGLQGVGFQALESLRIEGGYPHMGSELNKAVTPSEAHLEGKAFSLNKGCYPGQEIVARMKTYDSIPRTLVGFTVETSVLSLLKPGIQLFSEGRERRVGWITSVAHSPSLNKGIALGYVTQAFSKPHTQLFVQLRDHRYPVTVEELPMVQSPMTFHS
;
A
#
# COMPACT_ATOMS: atom_id res chain seq x y z
N VAL A 1 4.12 -3.09 32.86
CA VAL A 1 5.43 -3.13 32.23
C VAL A 1 5.25 -2.49 30.87
N LYS A 2 5.70 -1.24 30.66
CA LYS A 2 5.73 -0.60 29.34
C LYS A 2 6.71 -1.39 28.48
N ASP A 3 6.19 -2.03 27.46
CA ASP A 3 6.98 -2.60 26.36
C ASP A 3 7.64 -1.41 25.65
N VAL A 4 8.88 -1.13 25.98
CA VAL A 4 9.74 -0.19 25.25
C VAL A 4 10.11 -0.94 23.98
N ARG A 5 9.21 -0.92 22.99
CA ARG A 5 9.57 -1.33 21.62
C ARG A 5 10.58 -0.33 21.14
N ASP A 6 11.75 -0.82 20.75
CA ASP A 6 12.82 -0.02 20.19
C ASP A 6 12.23 0.93 19.15
N GLU A 7 12.41 2.24 19.37
CA GLU A 7 11.98 3.28 18.45
C GLU A 7 12.83 3.17 17.19
N LYS A 8 12.20 2.93 16.05
CA LYS A 8 12.90 2.80 14.77
C LYS A 8 12.83 4.13 14.02
N ASN A 9 13.99 4.66 13.72
CA ASN A 9 14.14 5.79 12.81
C ASN A 9 14.51 5.31 11.41
N PHE A 10 14.10 6.07 10.40
CA PHE A 10 14.55 5.86 9.02
C PHE A 10 16.04 6.14 8.86
N PRO A 11 16.70 5.53 7.87
CA PRO A 11 18.06 5.92 7.49
C PRO A 11 18.21 7.41 7.12
N LEU A 12 17.11 8.04 6.65
CA LEU A 12 17.05 9.46 6.27
C LEU A 12 16.40 10.35 7.34
N HIS A 13 16.32 9.92 8.60
CA HIS A 13 15.60 10.67 9.65
C HIS A 13 16.11 12.11 9.80
N GLU A 14 17.43 12.31 9.88
CA GLU A 14 18.06 13.63 9.98
C GLU A 14 17.80 14.51 8.74
N GLN A 15 17.74 13.91 7.55
CA GLN A 15 17.39 14.60 6.31
C GLN A 15 15.95 15.09 6.37
N HIS A 16 15.02 14.25 6.83
CA HIS A 16 13.63 14.65 6.98
C HIS A 16 13.47 15.81 7.97
N GLU A 17 14.20 15.79 9.10
CA GLU A 17 14.24 16.92 10.04
C GLU A 17 14.76 18.20 9.37
N THR A 18 15.84 18.11 8.59
CA THR A 18 16.43 19.25 7.87
C THR A 18 15.47 19.85 6.85
N PHE A 19 14.61 19.00 6.22
CA PHE A 19 13.55 19.42 5.31
C PHE A 19 12.27 19.88 6.03
N GLY A 20 12.28 19.99 7.37
CA GLY A 20 11.16 20.49 8.17
C GLY A 20 10.00 19.51 8.30
N ALA A 21 10.28 18.21 8.29
CA ALA A 21 9.27 17.18 8.53
C ALA A 21 8.75 17.22 9.96
N THR A 22 7.44 17.09 10.13
CA THR A 22 6.85 16.61 11.38
C THR A 22 6.66 15.11 11.30
N PHE A 23 6.67 14.43 12.44
CA PHE A 23 6.66 12.97 12.47
C PHE A 23 5.44 12.42 13.17
N GLN A 24 5.02 11.21 12.76
CA GLN A 24 4.01 10.41 13.44
C GLN A 24 4.46 8.95 13.56
N ARG A 25 3.80 8.17 14.42
CA ARG A 25 4.14 6.75 14.60
C ARG A 25 3.25 5.85 13.76
N ILE A 26 3.88 4.96 12.98
CA ILE A 26 3.23 3.91 12.21
C ILE A 26 4.00 2.61 12.43
N GLY A 27 3.36 1.57 12.93
CA GLY A 27 3.97 0.24 13.09
C GLY A 27 5.24 0.21 13.96
N GLY A 28 5.48 1.24 14.80
CA GLY A 28 6.71 1.37 15.59
C GLY A 28 7.77 2.26 14.95
N TRP A 29 7.58 2.74 13.73
CA TRP A 29 8.44 3.66 13.03
C TRP A 29 8.00 5.11 13.22
N TRP A 30 8.96 6.03 13.32
CA TRP A 30 8.75 7.46 13.17
C TRP A 30 8.77 7.82 11.68
N VAL A 31 7.62 8.04 11.08
CA VAL A 31 7.47 8.39 9.66
C VAL A 31 7.18 9.88 9.50
N PRO A 32 7.68 10.56 8.44
CA PRO A 32 7.26 11.92 8.12
C PRO A 32 5.75 12.00 7.96
N ALA A 33 5.09 12.79 8.79
CA ALA A 33 3.64 13.03 8.71
C ALA A 33 3.32 14.03 7.60
N HIS A 34 4.05 15.14 7.60
CA HIS A 34 4.04 16.18 6.55
C HIS A 34 5.32 17.03 6.65
N TYR A 35 5.60 17.82 5.61
CA TYR A 35 6.68 18.79 5.53
C TYR A 35 6.11 20.22 5.45
N GLY A 36 6.86 21.20 5.94
CA GLY A 36 6.60 22.62 5.77
C GLY A 36 5.13 23.03 5.91
N GLU A 37 4.52 23.50 4.81
CA GLU A 37 3.13 23.97 4.76
C GLU A 37 2.08 22.85 4.83
N GLY A 38 2.51 21.60 4.79
CA GLY A 38 1.67 20.44 5.07
C GLY A 38 0.91 19.87 3.86
N LEU A 39 -0.11 19.06 4.16
CA LEU A 39 -0.82 18.16 3.26
C LEU A 39 -1.20 18.77 1.89
N LEU A 40 -1.71 19.99 1.85
CA LEU A 40 -2.26 20.53 0.61
C LEU A 40 -1.17 20.77 -0.47
N GLN A 41 0.00 21.28 -0.05
CA GLN A 41 1.11 21.53 -0.96
C GLN A 41 1.71 20.21 -1.47
N GLU A 42 1.92 19.26 -0.57
CA GLU A 42 2.42 17.91 -0.89
C GLU A 42 1.47 17.17 -1.83
N TYR A 43 0.17 17.17 -1.52
CA TYR A 43 -0.87 16.58 -2.35
C TYR A 43 -0.86 17.17 -3.77
N ARG A 44 -0.79 18.52 -3.87
CA ARG A 44 -0.72 19.20 -5.17
C ARG A 44 0.54 18.83 -5.95
N ALA A 45 1.69 18.72 -5.31
CA ALA A 45 2.93 18.33 -5.96
C ALA A 45 2.77 16.95 -6.62
N VAL A 46 2.18 15.96 -5.94
CA VAL A 46 1.91 14.64 -6.52
C VAL A 46 0.91 14.74 -7.67
N ARG A 47 -0.14 15.56 -7.57
CA ARG A 47 -1.16 15.67 -8.62
C ARG A 47 -0.72 16.44 -9.87
N THR A 48 0.21 17.41 -9.74
CA THR A 48 0.50 18.36 -10.83
C THR A 48 1.98 18.52 -11.20
N ALA A 49 2.87 17.90 -10.43
CA ALA A 49 4.32 18.00 -10.63
C ALA A 49 4.99 16.66 -10.21
N VAL A 50 5.78 16.67 -9.13
CA VAL A 50 6.41 15.47 -8.57
C VAL A 50 6.62 15.57 -7.06
N GLY A 51 6.34 14.48 -6.37
CA GLY A 51 6.60 14.29 -4.95
C GLY A 51 7.59 13.16 -4.69
N ILE A 52 8.35 13.28 -3.58
CA ILE A 52 9.22 12.20 -3.07
C ILE A 52 8.80 11.84 -1.65
N ALA A 53 8.63 10.54 -1.36
CA ALA A 53 8.29 10.03 -0.04
C ALA A 53 9.23 8.90 0.36
N ASP A 54 9.49 8.76 1.67
CA ASP A 54 10.24 7.65 2.24
C ASP A 54 9.26 6.58 2.75
N LEU A 55 9.28 5.43 2.09
CA LEU A 55 8.47 4.24 2.42
C LEU A 55 9.29 3.15 3.12
N SER A 56 10.46 3.47 3.67
CA SER A 56 11.37 2.49 4.26
C SER A 56 10.82 1.74 5.47
N HIS A 57 9.68 2.17 6.04
CA HIS A 57 8.93 1.42 7.05
C HIS A 57 8.26 0.15 6.50
N ARG A 58 8.00 0.07 5.18
CA ARG A 58 7.43 -1.12 4.56
C ARG A 58 8.38 -2.30 4.69
N GLY A 59 7.80 -3.49 4.91
CA GLY A 59 8.59 -4.70 5.09
C GLY A 59 9.28 -5.17 3.81
N LYS A 60 10.53 -5.60 3.91
CA LYS A 60 11.30 -6.15 2.79
C LYS A 60 11.84 -7.51 3.17
N ILE A 61 11.43 -8.55 2.42
CA ILE A 61 11.75 -9.94 2.70
C ILE A 61 12.26 -10.60 1.42
N ALA A 62 13.48 -11.15 1.44
CA ALA A 62 13.93 -11.99 0.34
C ALA A 62 13.53 -13.45 0.58
N VAL A 63 13.07 -14.10 -0.48
CA VAL A 63 12.89 -15.56 -0.56
C VAL A 63 13.95 -16.11 -1.50
N VAL A 64 14.89 -16.86 -0.96
CA VAL A 64 16.04 -17.38 -1.69
C VAL A 64 16.06 -18.91 -1.66
N GLY A 65 16.86 -19.52 -2.53
CA GLY A 65 16.99 -20.96 -2.67
C GLY A 65 16.33 -21.49 -3.93
N LYS A 66 16.67 -22.75 -4.29
CA LYS A 66 16.23 -23.31 -5.58
C LYS A 66 14.72 -23.56 -5.64
N ASP A 67 14.09 -23.87 -4.49
CA ASP A 67 12.64 -24.16 -4.41
C ASP A 67 11.82 -22.90 -4.11
N ARG A 68 12.38 -21.68 -4.20
CA ARG A 68 11.72 -20.44 -3.81
C ARG A 68 10.40 -20.17 -4.52
N LYS A 69 10.34 -20.40 -5.85
CA LYS A 69 9.12 -20.18 -6.64
C LYS A 69 8.06 -21.23 -6.33
N GLU A 70 8.41 -22.50 -6.37
CA GLU A 70 7.50 -23.63 -6.11
C GLU A 70 6.97 -23.62 -4.68
N TRP A 71 7.81 -23.23 -3.72
CA TRP A 71 7.38 -23.09 -2.34
C TRP A 71 6.42 -21.92 -2.17
N LEU A 72 6.77 -20.73 -2.65
CA LEU A 72 5.91 -19.53 -2.52
C LEU A 72 4.58 -19.72 -3.28
N GLN A 73 4.61 -20.39 -4.44
CA GLN A 73 3.43 -20.79 -5.20
C GLN A 73 2.41 -21.57 -4.36
N ARG A 74 2.86 -22.48 -3.52
CA ARG A 74 1.98 -23.33 -2.70
C ARG A 74 1.40 -22.61 -1.48
N VAL A 75 2.01 -21.54 -1.02
CA VAL A 75 1.63 -20.91 0.26
C VAL A 75 0.92 -19.58 0.09
N THR A 76 1.00 -18.96 -1.08
CA THR A 76 0.39 -17.63 -1.33
C THR A 76 -0.72 -17.70 -2.37
N SER A 77 -1.57 -16.70 -2.41
CA SER A 77 -2.85 -16.74 -3.13
C SER A 77 -2.75 -16.47 -4.63
N ASN A 78 -1.64 -15.88 -5.12
CA ASN A 78 -1.50 -15.55 -6.55
C ASN A 78 -0.42 -16.40 -7.23
N ASP A 79 -0.41 -16.39 -8.57
CA ASP A 79 0.50 -17.21 -9.35
C ASP A 79 1.92 -16.62 -9.37
N VAL A 80 2.86 -17.32 -8.75
CA VAL A 80 4.28 -16.96 -8.66
C VAL A 80 5.12 -17.70 -9.69
N LEU A 81 4.67 -18.89 -10.14
CA LEU A 81 5.45 -19.69 -11.10
C LEU A 81 5.55 -19.02 -12.47
N THR A 82 4.47 -18.39 -12.92
CA THR A 82 4.42 -17.68 -14.21
C THR A 82 4.96 -16.25 -14.12
N LEU A 83 5.41 -15.80 -12.96
CA LEU A 83 5.96 -14.45 -12.80
C LEU A 83 7.34 -14.37 -13.47
N GLU A 84 7.44 -13.52 -14.49
CA GLU A 84 8.68 -13.32 -15.26
C GLU A 84 9.68 -12.44 -14.51
N ILE A 85 10.98 -12.65 -14.76
CA ILE A 85 12.03 -11.78 -14.20
C ILE A 85 11.81 -10.34 -14.71
N GLY A 86 11.96 -9.37 -13.81
CA GLY A 86 11.68 -7.95 -14.14
C GLY A 86 10.22 -7.56 -13.94
N THR A 87 9.37 -8.47 -13.45
CA THR A 87 7.97 -8.17 -13.14
C THR A 87 7.62 -8.44 -11.67
N TRP A 88 6.53 -7.82 -11.21
CA TRP A 88 6.01 -8.05 -9.87
C TRP A 88 4.48 -8.28 -9.88
N ARG A 89 3.97 -8.85 -8.81
CA ARG A 89 2.54 -9.14 -8.65
C ARG A 89 2.13 -9.07 -7.18
N TYR A 90 0.92 -8.58 -6.91
CA TYR A 90 0.35 -8.71 -5.57
C TYR A 90 0.02 -10.15 -5.23
N SER A 91 0.17 -10.49 -3.95
CA SER A 91 -0.28 -11.77 -3.40
C SER A 91 -0.66 -11.63 -1.93
N CYS A 92 -1.47 -12.56 -1.45
CA CYS A 92 -1.83 -12.67 -0.04
C CYS A 92 -1.33 -13.98 0.56
N LEU A 93 -1.02 -13.96 1.84
CA LEU A 93 -1.01 -15.14 2.68
C LEU A 93 -2.34 -15.20 3.41
N LEU A 94 -3.03 -16.34 3.35
CA LEU A 94 -4.37 -16.51 3.93
C LEU A 94 -4.37 -17.52 5.06
N THR A 95 -5.36 -17.40 5.96
CA THR A 95 -5.74 -18.47 6.88
C THR A 95 -6.49 -19.58 6.13
N SER A 96 -6.67 -20.75 6.75
CA SER A 96 -7.55 -21.81 6.23
C SER A 96 -9.01 -21.35 6.05
N GLN A 97 -9.44 -20.28 6.74
CA GLN A 97 -10.75 -19.66 6.59
C GLN A 97 -10.77 -18.54 5.52
N GLY A 98 -9.74 -18.42 4.68
CA GLY A 98 -9.65 -17.43 3.61
C GLY A 98 -9.44 -15.99 4.09
N LYS A 99 -9.07 -15.76 5.37
CA LYS A 99 -8.81 -14.43 5.91
C LYS A 99 -7.39 -13.98 5.66
N THR A 100 -7.17 -12.69 5.46
CA THR A 100 -5.88 -12.12 5.07
C THR A 100 -4.94 -12.05 6.27
N LEU A 101 -3.81 -12.75 6.18
CA LEU A 101 -2.71 -12.73 7.16
C LEU A 101 -1.61 -11.74 6.76
N ALA A 102 -1.32 -11.66 5.46
CA ALA A 102 -0.36 -10.70 4.89
C ALA A 102 -0.78 -10.35 3.47
N TYR A 103 -0.40 -9.16 3.03
CA TYR A 103 -0.60 -8.62 1.69
C TYR A 103 0.68 -7.95 1.24
N PHE A 104 1.22 -8.39 0.12
CA PHE A 104 2.54 -7.96 -0.35
C PHE A 104 2.64 -8.03 -1.88
N ARG A 105 3.59 -7.28 -2.43
CA ARG A 105 4.05 -7.44 -3.81
C ARG A 105 5.18 -8.46 -3.85
N VAL A 106 5.20 -9.30 -4.88
CA VAL A 106 6.24 -10.31 -5.15
C VAL A 106 6.99 -9.88 -6.41
N TYR A 107 8.24 -9.49 -6.28
CA TYR A 107 9.12 -9.09 -7.37
C TYR A 107 9.99 -10.30 -7.78
N ALA A 108 9.98 -10.67 -9.07
CA ALA A 108 10.78 -11.78 -9.57
C ALA A 108 12.15 -11.32 -10.04
N MET A 109 13.18 -11.64 -9.27
CA MET A 109 14.57 -11.39 -9.62
C MET A 109 15.24 -12.71 -10.05
N GLU A 110 16.43 -12.65 -10.67
CA GLU A 110 17.16 -13.83 -11.13
C GLU A 110 17.48 -14.80 -9.99
N ASP A 111 18.00 -14.28 -8.87
CA ASP A 111 18.51 -15.06 -7.75
C ASP A 111 17.52 -15.23 -6.59
N ARG A 112 16.47 -14.41 -6.52
CA ARG A 112 15.50 -14.35 -5.41
C ARG A 112 14.12 -13.89 -5.84
N LEU A 113 13.14 -14.05 -4.94
CA LEU A 113 11.91 -13.27 -4.95
C LEU A 113 12.03 -12.23 -3.83
N LEU A 114 11.72 -10.97 -4.11
CA LEU A 114 11.61 -9.93 -3.11
C LEU A 114 10.13 -9.72 -2.77
N LEU A 115 9.78 -9.78 -1.50
CA LEU A 115 8.44 -9.45 -1.02
C LEU A 115 8.48 -8.07 -0.38
N GLU A 116 7.63 -7.17 -0.84
CA GLU A 116 7.35 -5.90 -0.20
C GLU A 116 6.06 -6.02 0.61
N ASP A 117 6.17 -6.03 1.93
CA ASP A 117 5.04 -6.05 2.85
C ASP A 117 4.55 -4.60 3.08
N VAL A 118 3.49 -4.24 2.40
CA VAL A 118 2.93 -2.87 2.40
C VAL A 118 2.49 -2.42 3.79
N GLY A 119 2.13 -3.35 4.68
CA GLY A 119 1.71 -3.05 6.05
C GLY A 119 2.84 -2.81 7.05
N GLY A 120 4.12 -3.02 6.66
CA GLY A 120 5.26 -2.89 7.57
C GLY A 120 5.24 -3.89 8.73
N VAL A 121 4.69 -5.08 8.50
CA VAL A 121 4.57 -6.17 9.50
C VAL A 121 5.45 -7.37 9.13
N GLU A 122 6.59 -7.11 8.51
CA GLU A 122 7.51 -8.11 7.94
C GLU A 122 7.86 -9.26 8.89
N ASN A 123 8.02 -8.98 10.19
CA ASN A 123 8.31 -10.02 11.17
C ASN A 123 7.14 -10.97 11.41
N GLU A 124 5.89 -10.50 11.33
CA GLU A 124 4.69 -11.34 11.42
C GLU A 124 4.51 -12.15 10.13
N THR A 125 4.76 -11.51 8.99
CA THR A 125 4.73 -12.14 7.67
C THR A 125 5.77 -13.27 7.58
N ILE A 126 7.03 -13.02 7.98
CA ILE A 126 8.09 -14.04 8.05
C ILE A 126 7.69 -15.20 8.98
N ARG A 127 7.19 -14.90 10.20
CA ARG A 127 6.75 -15.94 11.14
C ARG A 127 5.61 -16.78 10.57
N SER A 128 4.69 -16.16 9.84
CA SER A 128 3.56 -16.84 9.23
C SER A 128 3.98 -17.71 8.04
N LEU A 129 4.87 -17.22 7.18
CA LEU A 129 5.42 -17.95 6.05
C LEU A 129 6.29 -19.13 6.51
N LYS A 130 7.11 -18.98 7.56
CA LYS A 130 7.95 -20.04 8.10
C LYS A 130 7.18 -21.28 8.53
N LYS A 131 5.90 -21.17 8.91
CA LYS A 131 5.05 -22.33 9.26
C LYS A 131 4.84 -23.29 8.11
N TYR A 132 5.04 -22.85 6.88
CA TYR A 132 4.88 -23.64 5.66
C TYR A 132 6.22 -24.12 5.08
N LEU A 133 7.36 -23.84 5.74
CA LEU A 133 8.64 -24.41 5.35
C LEU A 133 8.76 -25.84 5.88
N LEU A 134 8.51 -26.80 5.02
CA LEU A 134 8.62 -28.22 5.35
C LEU A 134 10.07 -28.69 5.32
N TYR A 135 10.36 -29.75 6.07
CA TYR A 135 11.68 -30.40 6.05
C TYR A 135 12.07 -30.80 4.61
N GLY A 136 13.29 -30.48 4.22
CA GLY A 136 13.82 -30.75 2.87
C GLY A 136 13.53 -29.64 1.84
N THR A 137 12.66 -28.65 2.12
CA THR A 137 12.45 -27.49 1.23
C THR A 137 13.71 -26.64 1.18
N GLN A 138 14.26 -26.43 -0.02
CA GLN A 138 15.43 -25.58 -0.23
C GLN A 138 15.00 -24.13 -0.55
N ALA A 139 14.28 -23.54 0.39
CA ALA A 139 13.93 -22.12 0.40
C ALA A 139 14.21 -21.54 1.79
N ARG A 140 14.61 -20.28 1.87
CA ARG A 140 14.78 -19.55 3.13
C ARG A 140 14.29 -18.11 2.98
N LEU A 141 13.91 -17.52 4.11
CA LEU A 141 13.46 -16.15 4.22
C LEU A 141 14.55 -15.30 4.88
N GLU A 142 14.92 -14.20 4.26
CA GLU A 142 15.87 -13.21 4.77
C GLU A 142 15.12 -11.90 5.02
N ASN A 143 15.24 -11.35 6.22
CA ASN A 143 14.71 -10.03 6.54
C ASN A 143 15.68 -8.96 6.04
N LEU A 144 15.24 -8.12 5.10
CA LEU A 144 16.04 -7.04 4.51
C LEU A 144 15.67 -5.65 5.08
N GLN A 145 14.90 -5.59 6.14
CA GLN A 145 14.35 -4.35 6.68
C GLN A 145 15.41 -3.28 7.02
N GLU A 146 16.53 -3.71 7.54
CA GLU A 146 17.63 -2.79 7.94
C GLU A 146 18.64 -2.53 6.81
N SER A 147 18.67 -3.40 5.80
CA SER A 147 19.66 -3.34 4.72
C SER A 147 19.15 -2.65 3.44
N TRP A 148 17.83 -2.44 3.33
CA TRP A 148 17.20 -1.80 2.18
C TRP A 148 16.21 -0.73 2.61
N GLY A 149 16.21 0.42 1.91
CA GLY A 149 15.16 1.44 1.99
C GLY A 149 14.29 1.46 0.74
N ILE A 150 13.17 2.15 0.81
CA ILE A 150 12.24 2.35 -0.31
C ILE A 150 11.94 3.85 -0.40
N LEU A 151 12.19 4.44 -1.58
CA LEU A 151 11.77 5.80 -1.90
C LEU A 151 10.69 5.74 -2.97
N LEU A 152 9.62 6.49 -2.78
CA LEU A 152 8.57 6.69 -3.79
C LEU A 152 8.79 8.05 -4.47
N VAL A 153 8.83 8.05 -5.80
CA VAL A 153 8.73 9.25 -6.63
C VAL A 153 7.39 9.18 -7.35
N SER A 154 6.52 10.14 -7.11
CA SER A 154 5.13 10.10 -7.59
C SER A 154 4.69 11.41 -8.23
N GLY A 155 3.95 11.31 -9.33
CA GLY A 155 3.36 12.43 -10.04
C GLY A 155 3.66 12.43 -11.55
N PRO A 156 3.06 13.36 -12.33
CA PRO A 156 3.24 13.41 -13.78
C PRO A 156 4.69 13.61 -14.22
N ASP A 157 5.51 14.33 -13.44
CA ASP A 157 6.92 14.57 -13.74
C ASP A 157 7.87 13.52 -13.14
N ALA A 158 7.35 12.47 -12.48
CA ALA A 158 8.17 11.41 -11.89
C ALA A 158 9.11 10.73 -12.92
N PRO A 159 8.68 10.37 -14.15
CA PRO A 159 9.58 9.79 -15.14
C PRO A 159 10.69 10.77 -15.59
N THR A 160 10.38 12.06 -15.67
CA THR A 160 11.36 13.09 -16.02
C THR A 160 12.42 13.22 -14.93
N LEU A 161 12.01 13.21 -13.67
CA LEU A 161 12.93 13.23 -12.53
C LEU A 161 13.86 12.01 -12.53
N ILE A 162 13.34 10.81 -12.74
CA ILE A 162 14.14 9.58 -12.82
C ILE A 162 15.12 9.62 -13.99
N GLN A 163 14.68 10.11 -15.15
CA GLN A 163 15.56 10.26 -16.32
C GLN A 163 16.72 11.22 -16.05
N GLN A 164 16.47 12.32 -15.33
CA GLN A 164 17.52 13.30 -14.99
C GLN A 164 18.47 12.77 -13.90
N ALA A 165 17.95 12.04 -12.92
CA ALA A 165 18.75 11.55 -11.80
C ALA A 165 19.60 10.30 -12.16
N PHE A 166 19.06 9.39 -12.99
CA PHE A 166 19.64 8.05 -13.19
C PHE A 166 19.81 7.67 -14.68
N ALA A 167 19.48 8.53 -15.62
CA ALA A 167 19.50 8.26 -17.06
C ALA A 167 18.63 7.05 -17.50
N VAL A 168 17.57 6.73 -16.73
CA VAL A 168 16.62 5.65 -17.01
C VAL A 168 15.31 6.22 -17.54
N ASP A 169 14.85 5.78 -18.72
CA ASP A 169 13.54 6.16 -19.25
C ASP A 169 12.41 5.35 -18.64
N ALA A 170 11.93 5.82 -17.49
CA ALA A 170 10.86 5.16 -16.74
C ALA A 170 9.48 5.25 -17.41
N ARG A 171 9.31 6.01 -18.51
CA ARG A 171 8.06 6.05 -19.31
C ARG A 171 7.77 4.73 -20.00
N GLN A 172 8.80 3.93 -20.26
CA GLN A 172 8.67 2.62 -20.90
C GLN A 172 8.21 1.52 -19.92
N LEU A 173 8.35 1.73 -18.61
CA LEU A 173 7.91 0.77 -17.61
C LEU A 173 6.38 0.74 -17.53
N GLN A 174 5.81 -0.45 -17.70
CA GLN A 174 4.40 -0.69 -17.44
C GLN A 174 4.17 -0.96 -15.95
N ILE A 175 2.93 -0.78 -15.49
CA ILE A 175 2.55 -1.21 -14.14
C ILE A 175 2.88 -2.70 -13.98
N SER A 176 3.46 -3.07 -12.85
CA SER A 176 3.96 -4.41 -12.54
C SER A 176 5.33 -4.76 -13.16
N GLU A 177 6.03 -3.82 -13.77
CA GLU A 177 7.41 -4.00 -14.22
C GLU A 177 8.41 -3.28 -13.31
N PHE A 178 9.65 -3.77 -13.34
CA PHE A 178 10.79 -3.11 -12.71
C PHE A 178 12.08 -3.36 -13.49
N VAL A 179 13.03 -2.48 -13.31
CA VAL A 179 14.39 -2.60 -13.83
C VAL A 179 15.42 -2.48 -12.71
N VAL A 180 16.58 -3.09 -12.91
CA VAL A 180 17.73 -2.85 -12.04
C VAL A 180 18.35 -1.52 -12.40
N ILE A 181 18.67 -0.70 -11.41
CA ILE A 181 19.42 0.54 -11.56
C ILE A 181 20.76 0.41 -10.85
N GLU A 182 21.80 0.97 -11.47
CA GLU A 182 23.14 1.04 -10.90
C GLU A 182 23.40 2.49 -10.48
N GLN A 183 23.75 2.69 -9.22
CA GLN A 183 24.12 4.00 -8.69
C GLN A 183 25.37 3.86 -7.83
N ASP A 184 26.47 4.45 -8.27
CA ASP A 184 27.79 4.28 -7.69
C ASP A 184 28.10 2.79 -7.48
N GLU A 185 28.53 2.30 -6.40
CA GLU A 185 28.79 0.88 -6.14
C GLU A 185 27.55 0.11 -5.60
N ALA A 186 26.33 0.62 -5.80
CA ALA A 186 25.09 0.03 -5.30
C ALA A 186 24.12 -0.27 -6.45
N SER A 187 23.62 -1.50 -6.45
CA SER A 187 22.53 -1.93 -7.34
C SER A 187 21.20 -1.82 -6.60
N GLY A 188 20.23 -1.18 -7.21
CA GLY A 188 18.87 -1.02 -6.70
C GLY A 188 17.81 -1.48 -7.71
N LEU A 189 16.54 -1.33 -7.36
CA LEU A 189 15.41 -1.59 -8.27
C LEU A 189 14.60 -0.30 -8.46
N LEU A 190 14.15 -0.07 -9.67
CA LEU A 190 13.15 0.94 -10.01
C LEU A 190 11.90 0.22 -10.50
N ALA A 191 10.83 0.28 -9.75
CA ALA A 191 9.56 -0.40 -10.04
C ALA A 191 8.46 0.60 -10.38
N ARG A 192 7.66 0.30 -11.41
CA ARG A 192 6.42 1.00 -11.70
C ARG A 192 5.30 0.40 -10.84
N THR A 193 4.74 1.22 -9.95
CA THR A 193 3.68 0.81 -9.01
C THR A 193 2.43 1.67 -9.15
N GLU A 194 1.43 1.46 -8.30
CA GLU A 194 0.18 2.21 -8.30
C GLU A 194 -0.40 2.27 -6.88
N GLU A 195 -0.42 3.44 -6.26
CA GLU A 195 -1.08 3.66 -4.95
C GLU A 195 -1.57 5.09 -4.76
N THR A 196 -1.06 6.04 -5.56
CA THR A 196 -1.47 7.44 -5.46
C THR A 196 -2.52 7.83 -6.50
N GLY A 197 -2.74 6.97 -7.49
CA GLY A 197 -3.52 7.27 -8.68
C GLY A 197 -2.74 8.04 -9.74
N GLU A 198 -1.46 8.36 -9.50
CA GLU A 198 -0.55 9.00 -10.46
C GLU A 198 0.54 8.04 -10.93
N ILE A 199 1.58 8.56 -11.58
CA ILE A 199 2.76 7.77 -11.94
C ILE A 199 3.57 7.51 -10.67
N ASP A 200 3.56 6.27 -10.17
CA ASP A 200 4.33 5.84 -9.01
C ASP A 200 5.57 5.05 -9.42
N LEU A 201 6.74 5.53 -9.02
CA LEU A 201 8.03 4.91 -9.26
C LEU A 201 8.71 4.66 -7.91
N GLU A 202 8.80 3.40 -7.51
CA GLU A 202 9.42 2.99 -6.25
C GLU A 202 10.87 2.55 -6.50
N LEU A 203 11.78 3.13 -5.72
CA LEU A 203 13.20 2.79 -5.74
C LEU A 203 13.54 1.98 -4.49
N PHE A 204 13.93 0.72 -4.68
CA PHE A 204 14.48 -0.13 -3.61
C PHE A 204 15.99 0.05 -3.61
N ILE A 205 16.53 0.64 -2.56
CA ILE A 205 17.93 1.08 -2.49
C ILE A 205 18.61 0.45 -1.26
N PRO A 206 19.81 -0.14 -1.38
CA PRO A 206 20.58 -0.52 -0.21
C PRO A 206 20.77 0.66 0.74
N THR A 207 20.58 0.44 2.04
CA THR A 207 20.59 1.51 3.06
C THR A 207 21.86 2.36 2.99
N ARG A 208 23.03 1.76 2.65
CA ARG A 208 24.29 2.49 2.51
C ARG A 208 24.29 3.54 1.38
N ALA A 209 23.43 3.41 0.37
CA ALA A 209 23.35 4.30 -0.78
C ALA A 209 22.12 5.22 -0.75
N ILE A 210 21.21 5.05 0.20
CA ILE A 210 19.92 5.75 0.17
C ILE A 210 20.07 7.28 0.27
N LEU A 211 21.05 7.77 1.04
CA LEU A 211 21.33 9.20 1.16
C LEU A 211 21.86 9.78 -0.16
N THR A 212 22.74 9.06 -0.85
CA THR A 212 23.27 9.48 -2.18
C THR A 212 22.12 9.57 -3.17
N VAL A 213 21.25 8.56 -3.22
CA VAL A 213 20.07 8.53 -4.10
C VAL A 213 19.09 9.65 -3.76
N TRP A 214 18.80 9.87 -2.48
CA TRP A 214 17.98 10.98 -2.01
C TRP A 214 18.50 12.33 -2.50
N ASN A 215 19.80 12.60 -2.30
CA ASN A 215 20.42 13.86 -2.73
C ASN A 215 20.40 14.02 -4.27
N ALA A 216 20.64 12.94 -5.02
CA ALA A 216 20.56 12.96 -6.48
C ALA A 216 19.16 13.32 -7.00
N LEU A 217 18.11 12.76 -6.36
CA LEU A 217 16.73 13.09 -6.70
C LEU A 217 16.39 14.56 -6.38
N TRP A 218 16.81 15.08 -5.23
CA TRP A 218 16.59 16.48 -4.86
C TRP A 218 17.33 17.43 -5.80
N GLU A 219 18.57 17.12 -6.19
CA GLU A 219 19.33 17.93 -7.13
C GLU A 219 18.67 17.97 -8.52
N ALA A 220 18.28 16.80 -9.03
CA ALA A 220 17.58 16.69 -10.32
C ALA A 220 16.19 17.34 -10.29
N GLY A 221 15.52 17.32 -9.14
CA GLY A 221 14.16 17.83 -8.98
C GLY A 221 14.04 19.34 -8.77
N LYS A 222 15.16 20.09 -8.63
CA LYS A 222 15.14 21.53 -8.33
C LYS A 222 14.24 22.37 -9.26
N ASN A 223 14.23 22.03 -10.54
CA ASN A 223 13.45 22.76 -11.55
C ASN A 223 12.13 22.09 -11.93
N LEU A 224 11.77 20.98 -11.25
CA LEU A 224 10.55 20.20 -11.49
C LEU A 224 9.48 20.44 -10.41
N GLY A 225 9.73 21.35 -9.46
CA GLY A 225 8.80 21.55 -8.36
C GLY A 225 8.72 20.39 -7.40
N LEU A 226 9.82 19.60 -7.24
CA LEU A 226 9.89 18.48 -6.33
C LEU A 226 9.57 18.90 -4.90
N GLN A 227 8.67 18.14 -4.25
CA GLN A 227 8.29 18.32 -2.84
C GLN A 227 8.49 17.02 -2.06
N GLY A 228 8.90 17.14 -0.79
CA GLY A 228 8.78 16.05 0.17
C GLY A 228 7.31 15.75 0.43
N VAL A 229 6.93 14.48 0.49
CA VAL A 229 5.55 14.04 0.70
C VAL A 229 5.48 13.17 1.94
N GLY A 230 4.71 13.60 2.92
CA GLY A 230 4.48 12.86 4.15
C GLY A 230 3.29 11.91 4.06
N PHE A 231 3.17 11.09 5.11
CA PHE A 231 2.16 10.05 5.19
C PHE A 231 0.71 10.57 5.07
N GLN A 232 0.43 11.81 5.56
CA GLN A 232 -0.92 12.37 5.50
C GLN A 232 -1.39 12.61 4.06
N ALA A 233 -0.51 13.11 3.18
CA ALA A 233 -0.82 13.30 1.78
C ALA A 233 -0.94 11.96 1.04
N LEU A 234 -0.05 11.00 1.32
CA LEU A 234 -0.14 9.65 0.77
C LEU A 234 -1.45 8.95 1.17
N GLU A 235 -1.90 9.07 2.43
CA GLU A 235 -3.18 8.52 2.88
C GLU A 235 -4.36 9.14 2.14
N SER A 236 -4.36 10.44 1.89
CA SER A 236 -5.39 11.08 1.09
C SER A 236 -5.47 10.50 -0.33
N LEU A 237 -4.33 10.41 -1.00
CA LEU A 237 -4.21 9.85 -2.35
C LEU A 237 -4.62 8.38 -2.40
N ARG A 238 -4.16 7.57 -1.46
CA ARG A 238 -4.49 6.15 -1.34
C ARG A 238 -6.00 5.92 -1.15
N ILE A 239 -6.61 6.65 -0.23
CA ILE A 239 -8.04 6.54 0.08
C ILE A 239 -8.88 7.00 -1.11
N GLU A 240 -8.50 8.09 -1.78
CA GLU A 240 -9.13 8.53 -3.03
C GLU A 240 -9.10 7.46 -4.12
N GLY A 241 -7.96 6.78 -4.27
CA GLY A 241 -7.76 5.69 -5.22
C GLY A 241 -8.40 4.36 -4.79
N GLY A 242 -8.80 4.22 -3.53
CA GLY A 242 -9.41 2.99 -3.01
C GLY A 242 -8.43 1.85 -2.78
N TYR A 243 -7.14 2.12 -2.61
CA TYR A 243 -6.10 1.09 -2.40
C TYR A 243 -6.11 0.58 -0.96
N PRO A 244 -6.42 -0.72 -0.73
CA PRO A 244 -6.46 -1.28 0.62
C PRO A 244 -5.06 -1.54 1.17
N HIS A 245 -4.85 -1.23 2.46
CA HIS A 245 -3.61 -1.52 3.17
C HIS A 245 -3.79 -2.61 4.23
N MET A 246 -2.71 -3.38 4.45
CA MET A 246 -2.66 -4.34 5.54
C MET A 246 -2.65 -3.62 6.89
N GLY A 247 -3.47 -4.10 7.84
CA GLY A 247 -3.65 -3.46 9.14
C GLY A 247 -4.86 -2.53 9.20
N SER A 248 -5.25 -1.91 8.10
CA SER A 248 -6.47 -1.08 7.98
C SER A 248 -7.59 -1.87 7.33
N GLU A 249 -7.65 -1.90 6.00
CA GLU A 249 -8.68 -2.62 5.23
C GLU A 249 -8.47 -4.13 5.29
N LEU A 250 -7.23 -4.59 5.19
CA LEU A 250 -6.88 -5.99 5.16
C LEU A 250 -6.37 -6.48 6.52
N ASN A 251 -6.99 -7.52 7.05
CA ASN A 251 -6.65 -8.10 8.34
C ASN A 251 -7.28 -9.50 8.51
N LYS A 252 -7.07 -10.12 9.67
CA LYS A 252 -7.57 -11.46 9.99
C LYS A 252 -9.10 -11.58 10.08
N ALA A 253 -9.85 -10.51 9.88
CA ALA A 253 -11.33 -10.51 9.84
C ALA A 253 -11.88 -10.41 8.41
N VAL A 254 -11.03 -10.08 7.41
CA VAL A 254 -11.42 -9.75 6.04
C VAL A 254 -10.81 -10.75 5.07
N THR A 255 -11.59 -11.16 4.05
CA THR A 255 -11.10 -11.94 2.91
C THR A 255 -10.67 -11.00 1.78
N PRO A 256 -9.73 -11.40 0.89
CA PRO A 256 -9.36 -10.55 -0.25
C PRO A 256 -10.51 -10.28 -1.22
N SER A 257 -11.52 -11.17 -1.29
CA SER A 257 -12.72 -10.95 -2.12
C SER A 257 -13.57 -9.78 -1.62
N GLU A 258 -13.66 -9.58 -0.30
CA GLU A 258 -14.37 -8.44 0.29
C GLU A 258 -13.70 -7.10 -0.06
N ALA A 259 -12.39 -7.11 -0.38
CA ALA A 259 -11.58 -5.93 -0.74
C ALA A 259 -11.33 -5.78 -2.25
N HIS A 260 -12.09 -6.47 -3.10
CA HIS A 260 -11.99 -6.43 -4.57
C HIS A 260 -10.61 -6.81 -5.13
N LEU A 261 -9.89 -7.72 -4.49
CA LEU A 261 -8.54 -8.12 -4.88
C LEU A 261 -8.50 -9.32 -5.84
N GLU A 262 -9.64 -9.75 -6.39
CA GLU A 262 -9.70 -10.79 -7.40
C GLU A 262 -8.96 -10.38 -8.68
N GLY A 263 -8.14 -11.31 -9.23
CA GLY A 263 -7.31 -11.04 -10.40
C GLY A 263 -6.08 -10.18 -10.08
N LYS A 264 -6.12 -9.37 -9.02
CA LYS A 264 -5.01 -8.54 -8.58
C LYS A 264 -4.09 -9.29 -7.60
N ALA A 265 -4.63 -9.79 -6.49
CA ALA A 265 -3.82 -10.41 -5.42
C ALA A 265 -4.15 -11.88 -5.17
N PHE A 266 -5.12 -12.46 -5.81
CA PHE A 266 -5.37 -13.89 -5.77
C PHE A 266 -5.89 -14.45 -7.09
N SER A 267 -5.54 -15.71 -7.36
CA SER A 267 -5.97 -16.47 -8.52
C SER A 267 -6.67 -17.75 -8.05
N LEU A 268 -7.75 -18.11 -8.71
CA LEU A 268 -8.44 -19.39 -8.49
C LEU A 268 -7.90 -20.51 -9.39
N ASN A 269 -7.05 -20.19 -10.36
CA ASN A 269 -6.58 -21.10 -11.41
C ASN A 269 -5.11 -21.55 -11.23
N LYS A 270 -4.41 -21.08 -10.20
CA LYS A 270 -2.97 -21.32 -10.00
C LYS A 270 -2.61 -22.58 -9.20
N GLY A 271 -3.54 -23.42 -8.88
CA GLY A 271 -3.34 -24.58 -7.98
C GLY A 271 -3.71 -24.26 -6.52
N CYS A 272 -3.55 -25.25 -5.64
CA CYS A 272 -4.01 -25.15 -4.24
C CYS A 272 -3.13 -24.23 -3.40
N TYR A 273 -3.76 -23.46 -2.51
CA TYR A 273 -3.12 -22.65 -1.45
C TYR A 273 -4.04 -22.57 -0.22
N PRO A 274 -3.53 -22.23 0.97
CA PRO A 274 -4.34 -22.11 2.17
C PRO A 274 -5.51 -21.13 2.00
N GLY A 275 -6.73 -21.55 2.35
CA GLY A 275 -7.93 -20.72 2.28
C GLY A 275 -8.59 -20.59 0.89
N GLN A 276 -8.04 -21.19 -0.17
CA GLN A 276 -8.57 -21.11 -1.53
C GLN A 276 -10.04 -21.57 -1.62
N GLU A 277 -10.43 -22.65 -0.93
CA GLU A 277 -11.79 -23.18 -1.00
C GLU A 277 -12.83 -22.13 -0.57
N ILE A 278 -12.56 -21.39 0.49
CA ILE A 278 -13.47 -20.36 0.99
C ILE A 278 -13.59 -19.20 0.00
N VAL A 279 -12.46 -18.74 -0.54
CA VAL A 279 -12.42 -17.65 -1.53
C VAL A 279 -13.13 -18.06 -2.82
N ALA A 280 -12.93 -19.30 -3.29
CA ALA A 280 -13.60 -19.85 -4.46
C ALA A 280 -15.11 -19.98 -4.24
N ARG A 281 -15.56 -20.44 -3.07
CA ARG A 281 -16.98 -20.53 -2.72
C ARG A 281 -17.66 -19.16 -2.74
N MET A 282 -17.03 -18.13 -2.18
CA MET A 282 -17.57 -16.77 -2.19
C MET A 282 -17.86 -16.29 -3.60
N LYS A 283 -16.96 -16.58 -4.56
CA LYS A 283 -17.18 -16.27 -5.98
C LYS A 283 -18.29 -17.10 -6.60
N THR A 284 -18.25 -18.43 -6.42
CA THR A 284 -19.20 -19.36 -7.08
C THR A 284 -20.64 -19.10 -6.67
N TYR A 285 -20.89 -18.73 -5.42
CA TYR A 285 -22.23 -18.51 -4.88
C TYR A 285 -22.62 -17.04 -4.77
N ASP A 286 -21.78 -16.13 -5.31
CA ASP A 286 -21.97 -14.66 -5.17
C ASP A 286 -22.34 -14.25 -3.72
N SER A 287 -21.65 -14.87 -2.77
CA SER A 287 -21.97 -14.78 -1.34
C SER A 287 -20.99 -13.92 -0.56
N ILE A 288 -20.49 -12.84 -1.16
CA ILE A 288 -19.62 -11.87 -0.49
C ILE A 288 -20.48 -11.09 0.52
N PRO A 289 -20.26 -11.28 1.84
CA PRO A 289 -21.19 -10.72 2.83
C PRO A 289 -21.04 -9.19 2.98
N ARG A 290 -19.88 -8.66 2.64
CA ARG A 290 -19.49 -7.26 2.79
C ARG A 290 -18.55 -6.86 1.66
N THR A 291 -18.54 -5.58 1.36
CA THR A 291 -17.66 -5.05 0.31
C THR A 291 -16.98 -3.76 0.77
N LEU A 292 -15.75 -3.57 0.34
CA LEU A 292 -15.00 -2.32 0.53
C LEU A 292 -15.62 -1.23 -0.35
N VAL A 293 -15.86 -0.06 0.23
CA VAL A 293 -16.39 1.12 -0.48
C VAL A 293 -15.71 2.38 0.02
N GLY A 294 -15.80 3.45 -0.78
CA GLY A 294 -15.47 4.80 -0.36
C GLY A 294 -16.62 5.46 0.39
N PHE A 295 -16.28 6.47 1.17
CA PHE A 295 -17.25 7.36 1.80
C PHE A 295 -16.82 8.80 1.70
N THR A 296 -17.79 9.71 1.52
CA THR A 296 -17.60 11.14 1.76
C THR A 296 -18.36 11.59 3.01
N VAL A 297 -17.80 12.56 3.69
CA VAL A 297 -18.35 13.16 4.90
C VAL A 297 -17.98 14.64 4.94
N GLU A 298 -18.79 15.45 5.64
CA GLU A 298 -18.47 16.87 5.87
C GLU A 298 -17.13 17.02 6.63
N THR A 299 -16.29 17.95 6.17
CA THR A 299 -14.93 18.16 6.74
C THR A 299 -14.98 18.46 8.25
N SER A 300 -16.02 19.12 8.72
CA SER A 300 -16.23 19.41 10.15
C SER A 300 -16.36 18.17 11.04
N VAL A 301 -16.77 17.04 10.45
CA VAL A 301 -16.94 15.75 11.15
C VAL A 301 -15.68 14.91 11.13
N LEU A 302 -14.78 15.18 10.18
CA LEU A 302 -13.59 14.34 9.93
C LEU A 302 -12.73 14.09 11.18
N SER A 303 -12.51 15.14 11.98
CA SER A 303 -11.71 15.04 13.23
C SER A 303 -12.34 14.12 14.29
N LEU A 304 -13.62 13.81 14.17
CA LEU A 304 -14.36 12.93 15.08
C LEU A 304 -14.31 11.46 14.60
N LEU A 305 -14.03 11.24 13.31
CA LEU A 305 -13.95 9.88 12.75
C LEU A 305 -12.64 9.20 13.12
N LYS A 306 -12.76 7.90 13.40
CA LYS A 306 -11.61 7.03 13.69
C LYS A 306 -11.84 5.66 13.06
N PRO A 307 -10.78 4.94 12.70
CA PRO A 307 -10.88 3.53 12.31
C PRO A 307 -11.67 2.71 13.35
N GLY A 308 -12.56 1.83 12.87
CA GLY A 308 -13.43 0.99 13.70
C GLY A 308 -14.80 1.59 14.03
N ILE A 309 -15.06 2.87 13.70
CA ILE A 309 -16.39 3.47 13.89
C ILE A 309 -17.42 2.70 13.07
N GLN A 310 -18.55 2.38 13.73
CA GLN A 310 -19.64 1.62 13.13
C GLN A 310 -20.55 2.51 12.29
N LEU A 311 -21.06 1.92 11.21
CA LEU A 311 -22.01 2.54 10.28
C LEU A 311 -23.41 1.95 10.52
N PHE A 312 -24.41 2.81 10.45
CA PHE A 312 -25.81 2.51 10.65
C PHE A 312 -26.67 2.96 9.48
N SER A 313 -27.72 2.21 9.16
CA SER A 313 -28.72 2.64 8.18
C SER A 313 -29.75 3.58 8.80
N GLU A 314 -30.44 4.34 7.95
CA GLU A 314 -31.56 5.18 8.37
C GLU A 314 -32.69 4.34 9.02
N GLY A 315 -33.24 4.85 10.11
CA GLY A 315 -34.37 4.23 10.80
C GLY A 315 -34.12 2.87 11.47
N ARG A 316 -32.86 2.38 11.46
CA ARG A 316 -32.49 1.10 12.11
C ARG A 316 -31.28 1.28 13.00
N GLU A 317 -31.31 0.73 14.20
CA GLU A 317 -30.13 0.62 15.09
C GLU A 317 -29.16 -0.51 14.68
N ARG A 318 -29.40 -1.11 13.51
CA ARG A 318 -28.57 -2.22 13.03
C ARG A 318 -27.30 -1.70 12.39
N ARG A 319 -26.18 -2.23 12.85
CA ARG A 319 -24.87 -2.03 12.20
C ARG A 319 -24.91 -2.61 10.78
N VAL A 320 -24.48 -1.81 9.83
CA VAL A 320 -24.39 -2.19 8.42
C VAL A 320 -22.95 -2.21 7.89
N GLY A 321 -22.00 -1.67 8.69
CA GLY A 321 -20.60 -1.60 8.30
C GLY A 321 -19.71 -0.92 9.32
N TRP A 322 -18.47 -0.60 8.94
CA TRP A 322 -17.51 0.17 9.74
C TRP A 322 -16.50 0.88 8.85
N ILE A 323 -15.94 1.99 9.34
CA ILE A 323 -14.85 2.74 8.71
C ILE A 323 -13.50 2.10 9.06
N THR A 324 -12.59 2.03 8.10
CA THR A 324 -11.23 1.48 8.28
C THR A 324 -10.14 2.52 8.19
N SER A 325 -10.29 3.51 7.30
CA SER A 325 -9.34 4.61 7.10
C SER A 325 -10.07 5.91 6.89
N VAL A 326 -9.45 7.04 7.27
CA VAL A 326 -10.00 8.38 7.13
C VAL A 326 -8.92 9.38 6.71
N ALA A 327 -9.24 10.29 5.82
CA ALA A 327 -8.38 11.40 5.42
C ALA A 327 -9.21 12.60 4.94
N HIS A 328 -8.54 13.71 4.68
CA HIS A 328 -9.13 14.85 3.95
C HIS A 328 -8.76 14.72 2.46
N SER A 329 -9.73 14.86 1.57
CA SER A 329 -9.49 14.95 0.14
C SER A 329 -9.44 16.42 -0.30
N PRO A 330 -8.28 16.95 -0.72
CA PRO A 330 -8.21 18.29 -1.28
C PRO A 330 -8.97 18.42 -2.61
N SER A 331 -9.00 17.38 -3.45
CA SER A 331 -9.73 17.38 -4.73
C SER A 331 -11.24 17.47 -4.54
N LEU A 332 -11.80 16.76 -3.57
CA LEU A 332 -13.24 16.77 -3.27
C LEU A 332 -13.63 17.87 -2.28
N ASN A 333 -12.65 18.48 -1.61
CA ASN A 333 -12.82 19.40 -0.49
C ASN A 333 -13.76 18.82 0.60
N LYS A 334 -13.60 17.53 0.90
CA LYS A 334 -14.42 16.77 1.86
C LYS A 334 -13.55 15.85 2.72
N GLY A 335 -14.10 15.44 3.84
CA GLY A 335 -13.61 14.25 4.52
C GLY A 335 -13.92 13.01 3.68
N ILE A 336 -12.93 12.09 3.57
CA ILE A 336 -13.07 10.83 2.88
C ILE A 336 -12.72 9.67 3.81
N ALA A 337 -13.27 8.51 3.52
CA ALA A 337 -12.96 7.30 4.26
C ALA A 337 -13.04 6.05 3.36
N LEU A 338 -12.34 4.99 3.75
CA LEU A 338 -12.59 3.63 3.30
C LEU A 338 -13.29 2.85 4.40
N GLY A 339 -14.03 1.83 4.02
CA GLY A 339 -14.62 0.91 4.98
C GLY A 339 -15.48 -0.15 4.34
N TYR A 340 -16.02 -1.03 5.16
CA TYR A 340 -16.84 -2.15 4.73
C TYR A 340 -18.30 -1.92 5.05
N VAL A 341 -19.16 -2.27 4.09
CA VAL A 341 -20.61 -2.32 4.27
C VAL A 341 -21.16 -3.68 3.83
N THR A 342 -22.29 -4.09 4.38
CA THR A 342 -23.01 -5.24 3.84
C THR A 342 -23.49 -4.92 2.41
N GLN A 343 -23.53 -5.92 1.53
CA GLN A 343 -23.82 -5.78 0.10
C GLN A 343 -25.09 -4.95 -0.20
N ALA A 344 -26.11 -5.06 0.65
CA ALA A 344 -27.35 -4.31 0.49
C ALA A 344 -27.20 -2.78 0.58
N PHE A 345 -26.09 -2.28 1.14
CA PHE A 345 -25.81 -0.87 1.35
C PHE A 345 -24.59 -0.35 0.58
N SER A 346 -24.07 -1.13 -0.36
CA SER A 346 -22.85 -0.81 -1.11
C SER A 346 -23.05 0.08 -2.33
N LYS A 347 -24.30 0.36 -2.71
CA LYS A 347 -24.58 1.17 -3.90
C LYS A 347 -24.10 2.61 -3.69
N PRO A 348 -23.43 3.22 -4.68
CA PRO A 348 -23.06 4.63 -4.62
C PRO A 348 -24.25 5.53 -4.27
N HIS A 349 -23.98 6.62 -3.56
CA HIS A 349 -24.95 7.60 -3.05
C HIS A 349 -25.90 7.08 -1.94
N THR A 350 -25.69 5.85 -1.44
CA THR A 350 -26.41 5.38 -0.26
C THR A 350 -26.03 6.22 0.95
N GLN A 351 -27.04 6.75 1.66
CA GLN A 351 -26.84 7.51 2.89
C GLN A 351 -26.77 6.55 4.08
N LEU A 352 -25.70 6.65 4.84
CA LEU A 352 -25.47 5.96 6.10
C LEU A 352 -25.14 6.96 7.20
N PHE A 353 -25.00 6.49 8.44
CA PHE A 353 -24.74 7.37 9.57
C PHE A 353 -23.62 6.77 10.45
N VAL A 354 -22.76 7.63 10.95
CA VAL A 354 -21.93 7.35 12.12
C VAL A 354 -22.60 7.95 13.35
N GLN A 355 -22.61 7.22 14.45
CA GLN A 355 -23.10 7.71 15.72
C GLN A 355 -21.92 8.06 16.63
N LEU A 356 -21.84 9.34 17.02
CA LEU A 356 -20.81 9.86 17.90
C LEU A 356 -21.51 10.55 19.10
N ARG A 357 -21.41 9.93 20.26
CA ARG A 357 -22.20 10.32 21.44
C ARG A 357 -23.71 10.31 21.09
N ASP A 358 -24.39 11.43 21.27
CA ASP A 358 -25.84 11.58 21.05
C ASP A 358 -26.17 12.13 19.64
N HIS A 359 -25.17 12.28 18.77
CA HIS A 359 -25.35 12.86 17.43
C HIS A 359 -25.12 11.82 16.35
N ARG A 360 -25.95 11.90 15.31
CA ARG A 360 -25.78 11.14 14.05
C ARG A 360 -25.26 12.05 12.97
N TYR A 361 -24.19 11.63 12.31
CA TYR A 361 -23.60 12.37 11.20
C TYR A 361 -23.74 11.55 9.93
N PRO A 362 -24.27 12.15 8.84
CA PRO A 362 -24.44 11.46 7.58
C PRO A 362 -23.08 11.19 6.93
N VAL A 363 -22.95 10.03 6.32
CA VAL A 363 -21.86 9.65 5.41
C VAL A 363 -22.45 9.07 4.15
N THR A 364 -21.89 9.42 3.01
CA THR A 364 -22.36 8.96 1.69
C THR A 364 -21.43 7.91 1.16
N VAL A 365 -21.97 6.79 0.70
CA VAL A 365 -21.21 5.75 0.00
C VAL A 365 -20.80 6.27 -1.38
N GLU A 366 -19.52 6.07 -1.72
CA GLU A 366 -18.94 6.47 -3.00
C GLU A 366 -18.36 5.26 -3.72
N GLU A 367 -18.35 5.33 -5.04
CA GLU A 367 -17.63 4.38 -5.90
C GLU A 367 -16.12 4.58 -5.79
N LEU A 368 -15.36 3.51 -5.95
CA LEU A 368 -13.89 3.56 -5.98
C LEU A 368 -13.37 3.38 -7.42
N PRO A 369 -12.39 4.19 -7.85
CA PRO A 369 -11.76 5.29 -7.13
C PRO A 369 -12.68 6.52 -6.98
N MET A 370 -12.59 7.23 -5.83
CA MET A 370 -13.39 8.45 -5.59
C MET A 370 -12.90 9.64 -6.41
N VAL A 371 -11.63 9.67 -6.76
CA VAL A 371 -11.01 10.66 -7.63
C VAL A 371 -10.33 9.92 -8.76
N GLN A 372 -10.73 10.22 -9.99
CA GLN A 372 -10.09 9.68 -11.18
C GLN A 372 -8.85 10.52 -11.52
N SER A 373 -7.70 9.86 -11.68
CA SER A 373 -6.52 10.52 -12.20
C SER A 373 -6.65 10.75 -13.71
N PRO A 374 -6.15 11.90 -14.23
CA PRO A 374 -6.05 12.11 -15.66
C PRO A 374 -5.22 11.05 -16.40
N MET A 375 -4.37 10.32 -15.67
CA MET A 375 -3.45 9.31 -16.23
C MET A 375 -4.06 7.91 -16.38
N THR A 376 -5.27 7.64 -15.88
CA THR A 376 -5.94 6.34 -16.00
C THR A 376 -6.62 6.08 -17.36
N PHE A 377 -6.55 7.00 -18.31
CA PHE A 377 -7.23 6.89 -19.61
C PHE A 377 -6.41 6.21 -20.72
N HIS A 378 -5.26 5.62 -20.45
CA HIS A 378 -4.46 4.93 -21.46
C HIS A 378 -4.09 3.51 -20.99
N SER A 379 -5.10 2.62 -20.98
CA SER A 379 -4.93 1.16 -20.96
C SER A 379 -5.52 0.54 -22.23
#